data_21e7eb1e13515b58b13e6c92c2d94082
#
_entry.id   21e7eb1e13515b58b13e6c92c2d94082
#
_cell.length_a   1.000
_cell.length_b   1.000
_cell.length_c   1.000
_cell.angle_alpha   90.00
_cell.angle_beta   90.00
_cell.angle_gamma   90.00
#
_symmetry.space_group_name_H-M   'P 1'
#
loop_
_entity.id
_entity.type
_entity.pdbx_description
1 polymer ?
#
loop_
_entity_poly.entity_id
_entity_poly.type
_entity_poly.pdbx_seq_one_letter_code
_entity_poly.pdbx_strand_id
1 'polypeptide(L)'
;MGFAKKRLVAGLLLIMVCMALPTASFAGKQDFTLVNNSPYAIVGFWVAPADSNNWEENVLAGASVGKGESIDIAFDNSNNVTWWNFRIKDSSGKVWTWTKKKYNLTKISDITYYYNNSGGAIDYN
;
A
#
# COMPACT_ATOMS: atom_id res chain seq x y z
N MET A 1 5.70 21.86 -4.33
CA MET A 1 5.06 21.60 -4.57
C MET A 1 4.30 20.58 -4.58
N GLY A 2 3.69 20.27 -4.90
CA GLY A 2 2.63 19.45 -4.87
C GLY A 2 2.89 18.01 -4.60
N PHE A 3 1.90 17.30 -4.31
CA PHE A 3 1.97 15.88 -4.15
C PHE A 3 1.70 15.24 -5.48
N ALA A 4 2.58 14.37 -5.92
CA ALA A 4 2.23 13.49 -7.01
C ALA A 4 1.33 12.41 -6.45
N LYS A 5 0.06 12.52 -6.72
CA LYS A 5 -0.89 11.51 -6.30
C LYS A 5 -1.16 10.58 -7.47
N LYS A 6 -0.81 9.32 -7.31
CA LYS A 6 -1.03 8.30 -8.30
C LYS A 6 -2.12 7.36 -7.81
N ARG A 7 -2.74 6.67 -8.72
CA ARG A 7 -3.73 5.68 -8.38
C ARG A 7 -3.32 4.34 -8.95
N LEU A 8 -3.29 3.33 -8.08
CA LEU A 8 -3.05 1.96 -8.47
C LEU A 8 -4.19 1.09 -8.01
N VAL A 9 -4.53 0.11 -8.82
CA VAL A 9 -5.49 -0.90 -8.45
C VAL A 9 -4.71 -2.15 -8.10
N ALA A 10 -4.87 -2.60 -6.87
CA ALA A 10 -4.30 -3.84 -6.41
C ALA A 10 -5.42 -4.83 -6.18
N GLY A 11 -5.41 -5.90 -6.89
CA GLY A 11 -6.36 -6.98 -6.68
C GLY A 11 -5.63 -8.29 -6.64
N LEU A 12 -6.12 -9.21 -5.83
CA LEU A 12 -5.52 -10.53 -5.78
C LEU A 12 -5.68 -11.29 -7.07
N LEU A 13 -6.64 -10.94 -7.89
CA LEU A 13 -6.94 -11.69 -9.09
C LEU A 13 -7.37 -10.85 -10.27
N LEU A 14 -7.60 -9.58 -10.07
CA LEU A 14 -8.10 -8.77 -11.15
C LEU A 14 -7.32 -7.50 -11.22
N ILE A 15 -6.48 -7.46 -12.20
CA ILE A 15 -5.92 -6.19 -12.58
C ILE A 15 -6.96 -5.53 -13.46
N MET A 16 -7.84 -4.80 -12.85
CA MET A 16 -8.66 -3.92 -13.64
C MET A 16 -7.85 -2.68 -13.89
N VAL A 17 -7.36 -2.58 -15.08
CA VAL A 17 -6.79 -1.33 -15.52
C VAL A 17 -7.95 -0.37 -15.71
N CYS A 18 -8.29 0.32 -14.66
CA CYS A 18 -9.20 1.42 -14.80
C CYS A 18 -8.43 2.59 -15.32
N MET A 19 -8.34 2.65 -16.62
CA MET A 19 -7.67 3.79 -17.20
C MET A 19 -8.58 4.97 -17.18
N ALA A 20 -8.13 6.00 -16.53
CA ALA A 20 -8.56 7.34 -16.86
C ALA A 20 -9.98 7.72 -16.53
N LEU A 21 -10.53 7.20 -15.49
CA LEU A 21 -11.73 7.82 -14.96
C LEU A 21 -11.31 8.74 -13.83
N PRO A 22 -11.24 10.03 -14.09
CA PRO A 22 -10.71 10.97 -13.12
C PRO A 22 -11.57 11.09 -11.86
N THR A 23 -12.78 10.59 -11.94
CA THR A 23 -13.70 10.71 -10.82
C THR A 23 -13.84 9.42 -10.05
N ALA A 24 -12.99 8.46 -10.29
CA ALA A 24 -13.13 7.22 -9.58
C ALA A 24 -12.89 7.46 -8.11
N SER A 25 -13.95 7.66 -7.40
CA SER A 25 -13.90 7.52 -5.97
C SER A 25 -13.66 6.06 -5.67
N PHE A 26 -13.03 5.80 -4.55
CA PHE A 26 -12.87 4.45 -4.10
C PHE A 26 -14.24 3.83 -3.87
N ALA A 27 -14.51 2.75 -4.58
CA ALA A 27 -15.71 1.96 -4.36
C ALA A 27 -15.44 0.77 -3.46
N GLY A 28 -14.19 0.38 -3.31
CA GLY A 28 -13.82 -0.76 -2.50
C GLY A 28 -13.73 -0.43 -1.03
N LYS A 29 -14.16 -1.36 -0.19
CA LYS A 29 -14.13 -1.16 1.25
C LYS A 29 -12.72 -1.15 1.83
N GLN A 30 -11.74 -1.62 1.08
CA GLN A 30 -10.37 -1.78 1.54
C GLN A 30 -9.40 -0.87 0.80
N ASP A 31 -9.92 0.13 0.12
CA ASP A 31 -9.09 1.11 -0.55
C ASP A 31 -8.42 2.02 0.47
N PHE A 32 -7.18 2.35 0.22
CA PHE A 32 -6.43 3.21 1.13
C PHE A 32 -5.37 4.01 0.37
N THR A 33 -4.83 5.01 1.01
CA THR A 33 -3.74 5.82 0.48
C THR A 33 -2.44 5.41 1.16
N LEU A 34 -1.42 5.13 0.38
CA LEU A 34 -0.06 4.90 0.89
C LEU A 34 0.70 6.22 0.80
N VAL A 35 1.16 6.71 1.95
CA VAL A 35 1.88 7.98 2.06
C VAL A 35 3.33 7.68 2.41
N ASN A 36 4.25 8.28 1.68
CA ASN A 36 5.67 8.12 1.96
C ASN A 36 6.21 9.36 2.70
N ASN A 37 6.38 9.21 3.99
CA ASN A 37 7.00 10.23 4.83
C ASN A 37 8.40 9.79 5.31
N SER A 38 9.06 8.97 4.51
CA SER A 38 10.42 8.50 4.79
C SER A 38 11.42 9.27 3.94
N PRO A 39 12.72 9.18 4.26
CA PRO A 39 13.75 9.81 3.42
C PRO A 39 14.04 9.06 2.11
N TYR A 40 13.43 7.89 1.89
CA TYR A 40 13.69 7.06 0.71
C TYR A 40 12.43 6.86 -0.10
N ALA A 41 12.57 6.66 -1.40
CA ALA A 41 11.43 6.29 -2.21
C ALA A 41 10.95 4.88 -1.85
N ILE A 42 9.64 4.64 -1.89
CA ILE A 42 9.09 3.30 -1.80
C ILE A 42 9.15 2.70 -3.20
N VAL A 43 9.85 1.60 -3.36
CA VAL A 43 10.01 0.94 -4.66
C VAL A 43 9.29 -0.39 -4.75
N GLY A 44 8.78 -0.88 -3.65
CA GLY A 44 7.96 -2.09 -3.63
C GLY A 44 6.98 -2.06 -2.47
N PHE A 45 5.79 -2.58 -2.71
CA PHE A 45 4.75 -2.68 -1.70
C PHE A 45 3.95 -3.95 -1.95
N TRP A 46 3.82 -4.75 -0.92
CA TRP A 46 3.11 -6.03 -0.98
C TRP A 46 2.07 -6.09 0.13
N VAL A 47 0.96 -6.71 -0.17
CA VAL A 47 -0.14 -6.90 0.76
C VAL A 47 -0.50 -8.38 0.71
N ALA A 48 -0.63 -9.01 1.87
CA ALA A 48 -1.01 -10.41 1.94
C ALA A 48 -2.00 -10.62 3.09
N PRO A 49 -2.94 -11.56 2.95
CA PRO A 49 -3.78 -11.93 4.08
C PRO A 49 -2.91 -12.38 5.26
N ALA A 50 -3.33 -12.03 6.47
CA ALA A 50 -2.51 -12.31 7.66
C ALA A 50 -2.28 -13.79 7.89
N ASP A 51 -3.13 -14.65 7.35
CA ASP A 51 -3.01 -16.09 7.49
C ASP A 51 -2.20 -16.73 6.36
N SER A 52 -1.68 -15.92 5.43
CA SER A 52 -0.96 -16.40 4.26
C SER A 52 0.46 -15.87 4.29
N ASN A 53 1.41 -16.69 3.88
CA ASN A 53 2.77 -16.27 3.62
C ASN A 53 2.98 -15.99 2.13
N ASN A 54 1.93 -15.96 1.36
CA ASN A 54 2.01 -15.76 -0.07
C ASN A 54 1.99 -14.27 -0.39
N TRP A 55 3.15 -13.70 -0.50
CA TRP A 55 3.34 -12.34 -0.98
C TRP A 55 3.30 -12.38 -2.50
N GLU A 56 2.14 -12.08 -3.06
CA GLU A 56 1.98 -12.24 -4.49
C GLU A 56 2.84 -11.25 -5.25
N GLU A 57 2.28 -10.27 -5.86
CA GLU A 57 3.08 -9.37 -6.68
C GLU A 57 3.20 -8.00 -6.03
N ASN A 58 4.22 -7.27 -6.46
CA ASN A 58 4.41 -5.90 -6.04
C ASN A 58 3.23 -5.05 -6.52
N VAL A 59 2.49 -4.50 -5.57
CA VAL A 59 1.32 -3.68 -5.87
C VAL A 59 1.69 -2.46 -6.70
N LEU A 60 2.90 -1.95 -6.56
CA LEU A 60 3.33 -0.77 -7.30
C LEU A 60 3.64 -1.07 -8.75
N ALA A 61 3.83 -2.34 -9.10
CA ALA A 61 4.03 -2.78 -10.50
C ALA A 61 5.12 -1.98 -11.23
N GLY A 62 6.22 -1.70 -10.55
CA GLY A 62 7.33 -0.96 -11.13
C GLY A 62 7.27 0.55 -10.91
N ALA A 63 6.17 1.07 -10.39
CA ALA A 63 6.12 2.47 -9.98
C ALA A 63 6.83 2.66 -8.66
N SER A 64 7.08 3.91 -8.31
CA SER A 64 7.67 4.26 -7.02
C SER A 64 6.91 5.42 -6.40
N VAL A 65 6.99 5.52 -5.08
CA VAL A 65 6.40 6.62 -4.34
C VAL A 65 7.55 7.38 -3.70
N GLY A 66 7.83 8.56 -4.21
CA GLY A 66 8.93 9.37 -3.72
C GLY A 66 8.65 9.95 -2.35
N LYS A 67 9.70 10.50 -1.75
CA LYS A 67 9.58 11.17 -0.47
C LYS A 67 8.53 12.29 -0.55
N GLY A 68 7.59 12.27 0.38
CA GLY A 68 6.52 13.27 0.43
C GLY A 68 5.38 13.02 -0.54
N GLU A 69 5.45 11.96 -1.32
CA GLU A 69 4.39 11.59 -2.25
C GLU A 69 3.42 10.61 -1.63
N SER A 70 2.28 10.45 -2.27
CA SER A 70 1.31 9.45 -1.90
C SER A 70 0.73 8.80 -3.13
N ILE A 71 0.16 7.62 -2.94
CA ILE A 71 -0.48 6.85 -3.99
C ILE A 71 -1.77 6.24 -3.45
N ASP A 72 -2.83 6.33 -4.23
CA ASP A 72 -4.09 5.69 -3.85
C ASP A 72 -4.08 4.25 -4.33
N ILE A 73 -4.35 3.33 -3.42
CA ILE A 73 -4.39 1.91 -3.71
C ILE A 73 -5.82 1.45 -3.62
N ALA A 74 -6.36 1.08 -4.77
CA ALA A 74 -7.68 0.48 -4.84
C ALA A 74 -7.53 -1.02 -4.66
N PHE A 75 -8.07 -1.53 -3.58
CA PHE A 75 -7.92 -2.92 -3.22
C PHE A 75 -9.27 -3.62 -3.32
N ASP A 76 -9.46 -4.32 -4.42
CA ASP A 76 -10.67 -5.08 -4.64
C ASP A 76 -10.44 -6.51 -4.18
N ASN A 77 -10.96 -6.81 -3.02
CA ASN A 77 -10.86 -8.13 -2.46
C ASN A 77 -12.26 -8.68 -2.21
N SER A 78 -12.63 -9.67 -3.00
CA SER A 78 -13.90 -10.34 -2.83
C SER A 78 -13.91 -11.35 -1.69
N ASN A 79 -12.77 -11.58 -1.07
CA ASN A 79 -12.65 -12.51 0.05
C ASN A 79 -13.00 -11.80 1.36
N ASN A 80 -13.44 -12.58 2.33
CA ASN A 80 -13.78 -12.05 3.66
C ASN A 80 -12.55 -11.97 4.54
N VAL A 81 -11.47 -11.44 4.03
CA VAL A 81 -10.24 -11.30 4.80
C VAL A 81 -10.33 -10.03 5.63
N THR A 82 -10.13 -10.16 6.93
CA THR A 82 -10.17 -9.02 7.85
C THR A 82 -8.80 -8.42 8.07
N TRP A 83 -7.79 -9.27 8.25
CA TRP A 83 -6.48 -8.84 8.68
C TRP A 83 -5.46 -9.02 7.57
N TRP A 84 -4.58 -8.02 7.43
CA TRP A 84 -3.61 -7.96 6.35
C TRP A 84 -2.22 -7.74 6.88
N ASN A 85 -1.23 -8.29 6.18
CA ASN A 85 0.17 -8.03 6.40
C ASN A 85 0.69 -7.12 5.30
N PHE A 86 1.70 -6.33 5.61
CA PHE A 86 2.32 -5.41 4.66
C PHE A 86 3.81 -5.63 4.59
N ARG A 87 4.36 -5.39 3.43
CA ARG A 87 5.80 -5.39 3.18
C ARG A 87 6.15 -4.22 2.30
N ILE A 88 7.20 -3.48 2.67
CA ILE A 88 7.69 -2.35 1.90
C ILE A 88 9.17 -2.55 1.65
N LYS A 89 9.59 -2.31 0.41
CA LYS A 89 10.98 -2.16 0.04
C LYS A 89 11.21 -0.70 -0.33
N ASP A 90 12.22 -0.09 0.22
CA ASP A 90 12.58 1.27 -0.11
C ASP A 90 13.86 1.35 -0.93
N SER A 91 14.19 2.55 -1.40
CA SER A 91 15.32 2.76 -2.31
C SER A 91 16.67 2.61 -1.61
N SER A 92 16.71 2.47 -0.28
CA SER A 92 17.95 2.10 0.41
C SER A 92 18.26 0.61 0.25
N GLY A 93 17.34 -0.15 -0.30
CA GLY A 93 17.48 -1.60 -0.48
C GLY A 93 16.92 -2.42 0.68
N LYS A 94 16.45 -1.77 1.73
CA LYS A 94 15.91 -2.49 2.88
C LYS A 94 14.48 -2.87 2.67
N VAL A 95 14.09 -3.98 3.30
CA VAL A 95 12.74 -4.52 3.25
C VAL A 95 12.21 -4.60 4.68
N TRP A 96 11.03 -4.10 4.87
CA TRP A 96 10.36 -4.10 6.17
C TRP A 96 9.03 -4.82 6.04
N THR A 97 8.67 -5.59 7.05
CA THR A 97 7.45 -6.41 7.03
C THR A 97 6.68 -6.25 8.32
N TRP A 98 5.37 -6.12 8.22
CA TRP A 98 4.47 -5.97 9.37
C TRP A 98 3.40 -7.05 9.30
N THR A 99 3.35 -7.93 10.31
CA THR A 99 2.57 -9.17 10.25
C THR A 99 1.70 -9.45 11.47
N LYS A 100 1.43 -8.48 12.31
CA LYS A 100 0.89 -8.78 13.64
C LYS A 100 -0.63 -8.86 13.72
N LYS A 101 -1.32 -9.16 12.63
CA LYS A 101 -2.78 -9.31 12.59
C LYS A 101 -3.53 -8.11 13.16
N LYS A 102 -3.07 -6.91 12.88
CA LYS A 102 -3.73 -5.72 13.41
C LYS A 102 -4.17 -4.72 12.34
N TYR A 103 -3.98 -5.06 11.09
CA TYR A 103 -4.29 -4.12 10.01
C TYR A 103 -5.57 -4.54 9.31
N ASN A 104 -6.66 -3.85 9.64
CA ASN A 104 -7.96 -4.08 9.05
C ASN A 104 -8.23 -2.97 8.03
N LEU A 105 -8.10 -3.30 6.76
CA LEU A 105 -8.20 -2.31 5.70
C LEU A 105 -9.59 -1.70 5.56
N THR A 106 -10.61 -2.32 6.11
CA THR A 106 -11.94 -1.70 6.10
C THR A 106 -12.04 -0.51 7.07
N LYS A 107 -11.06 -0.38 7.96
CA LYS A 107 -11.02 0.69 8.96
C LYS A 107 -9.82 1.60 8.81
N ILE A 108 -9.06 1.43 7.75
CA ILE A 108 -7.86 2.20 7.50
C ILE A 108 -8.08 3.03 6.23
N SER A 109 -7.91 4.33 6.34
CA SER A 109 -7.97 5.22 5.19
C SER A 109 -6.60 5.53 4.60
N ASP A 110 -5.57 5.52 5.41
CA ASP A 110 -4.21 5.72 4.92
C ASP A 110 -3.19 4.96 5.74
N ILE A 111 -2.08 4.66 5.11
CA ILE A 111 -0.90 4.07 5.73
C ILE A 111 0.26 4.99 5.41
N THR A 112 0.97 5.44 6.43
CA THR A 112 2.12 6.31 6.29
C THR A 112 3.39 5.56 6.62
N TYR A 113 4.30 5.49 5.65
CA TYR A 113 5.62 4.91 5.82
C TYR A 113 6.60 5.99 6.26
N TYR A 114 7.35 5.73 7.31
CA TYR A 114 8.31 6.68 7.85
C TYR A 114 9.48 5.93 8.48
N TYR A 115 10.52 6.68 8.87
CA TYR A 115 11.64 6.10 9.61
C TYR A 115 11.65 6.63 11.03
N ASN A 116 11.94 5.74 11.96
CA ASN A 116 12.26 6.08 13.34
C ASN A 116 13.64 5.51 13.69
N ASN A 117 14.01 5.53 14.96
CA ASN A 117 15.33 5.05 15.39
C ASN A 117 15.54 3.56 15.12
N SER A 118 14.50 2.80 14.92
CA SER A 118 14.57 1.37 14.64
C SER A 118 14.51 1.05 13.16
N GLY A 119 14.35 2.04 12.30
CA GLY A 119 14.27 1.86 10.86
C GLY A 119 12.89 2.18 10.31
N GLY A 120 12.48 1.47 9.27
CA GLY A 120 11.20 1.68 8.62
C GLY A 120 10.02 1.27 9.49
N ALA A 121 9.01 2.10 9.52
CA ALA A 121 7.82 1.89 10.31
C ALA A 121 6.57 2.37 9.55
N ILE A 122 5.41 1.94 9.97
CA ILE A 122 4.16 2.44 9.42
C ILE A 122 3.23 2.89 10.54
N ASP A 123 2.52 3.98 10.24
CA ASP A 123 1.35 4.40 11.00
C ASP A 123 0.13 4.25 10.10
N TYR A 124 -1.03 4.15 10.69
CA TYR A 124 -2.27 4.08 9.92
C TYR A 124 -3.36 4.90 10.60
N ASN A 125 -4.30 5.30 9.79
CA ASN A 125 -5.38 6.15 10.25
C ASN A 125 -6.72 5.68 9.67
#